data_014cd960af6bc3cd1162b793225d01a0
#
_entry.id   014cd960af6bc3cd1162b793225d01a0
#
_cell.length_a   1.000
_cell.length_b   1.000
_cell.length_c   1.000
_cell.angle_alpha   90.00
_cell.angle_beta   90.00
_cell.angle_gamma   90.00
#
_symmetry.space_group_name_H-M   'P 1'
#
loop_
_entity.id
_entity.type
_entity.pdbx_description
1 polymer ?
#
loop_
_entity_poly.entity_id
_entity_poly.type
_entity_poly.pdbx_seq_one_letter_code
_entity_poly.pdbx_strand_id
1 'polypeptide(L)'
;RQTLKYNKICEELKDSWTYPTAQQLAQRRKTLLAMQRTAKAYGGQRLKAQFALLYMRTNLVLKDYRANQDFWVLTASKFPESVFKDMMHSLYANAILNLGQWRKACDIYINQGDWESLEWAMRNYRNPAGIKRIYKEDPNSPTLAYLLQYYVNGGYGWDCNYEGSLKADQV
;
A
#
# COMPACT_ATOMS: atom_id res chain seq x y z
N ARG A 1 23.56 -6.19 -3.89
CA ARG A 1 23.80 -6.98 -2.66
C ARG A 1 22.76 -6.67 -1.56
N GLN A 2 22.41 -5.41 -1.28
CA GLN A 2 21.40 -5.07 -0.24
C GLN A 2 19.99 -5.54 -0.64
N THR A 3 19.60 -5.37 -1.91
CA THR A 3 18.30 -5.82 -2.41
C THR A 3 18.12 -7.34 -2.28
N LEU A 4 19.18 -8.13 -2.55
CA LEU A 4 19.12 -9.58 -2.38
C LEU A 4 18.92 -9.98 -0.91
N LYS A 5 19.58 -9.28 0.02
CA LYS A 5 19.37 -9.51 1.46
C LYS A 5 17.93 -9.16 1.88
N TYR A 6 17.39 -8.05 1.35
CA TYR A 6 16.01 -7.64 1.60
C TYR A 6 15.03 -8.70 1.10
N ASN A 7 15.17 -9.15 -0.15
CA ASN A 7 14.29 -10.15 -0.75
C ASN A 7 14.30 -11.45 0.07
N LYS A 8 15.48 -11.92 0.48
CA LYS A 8 15.60 -13.11 1.33
C LYS A 8 14.82 -12.96 2.64
N ILE A 9 14.91 -11.80 3.32
CA ILE A 9 14.14 -11.53 4.53
C ILE A 9 12.64 -11.56 4.26
N CYS A 10 12.19 -10.99 3.14
CA CYS A 10 10.77 -10.98 2.76
C CYS A 10 10.25 -12.38 2.42
N GLU A 11 11.04 -13.21 1.74
CA GLU A 11 10.70 -14.59 1.44
C GLU A 11 10.55 -15.43 2.73
N GLU A 12 11.49 -15.29 3.65
CA GLU A 12 11.42 -15.94 4.97
C GLU A 12 10.19 -15.52 5.79
N LEU A 13 9.64 -14.31 5.57
CA LEU A 13 8.43 -13.82 6.24
C LEU A 13 7.13 -14.31 5.58
N LYS A 14 7.18 -14.78 4.34
CA LYS A 14 6.02 -15.31 3.60
C LYS A 14 5.70 -16.75 3.95
N ASP A 15 6.62 -17.49 4.54
CA ASP A 15 6.38 -18.87 4.95
C ASP A 15 5.41 -18.90 6.15
N SER A 16 4.15 -19.21 5.86
CA SER A 16 3.06 -19.24 6.85
C SER A 16 3.14 -20.46 7.78
N TRP A 17 3.97 -21.46 7.46
CA TRP A 17 4.11 -22.68 8.23
C TRP A 17 5.25 -22.64 9.24
N THR A 18 6.19 -21.72 9.07
CA THR A 18 7.32 -21.55 9.97
C THR A 18 7.12 -20.34 10.87
N TYR A 19 6.84 -20.59 12.14
CA TYR A 19 6.76 -19.52 13.14
C TYR A 19 8.16 -19.12 13.59
N PRO A 20 8.63 -17.90 13.23
CA PRO A 20 9.97 -17.47 13.62
C PRO A 20 10.06 -17.26 15.13
N THR A 21 11.18 -17.68 15.72
CA THR A 21 11.48 -17.43 17.12
C THR A 21 11.67 -15.94 17.40
N ALA A 22 11.49 -15.51 18.65
CA ALA A 22 11.74 -14.12 19.07
C ALA A 22 13.17 -13.65 18.72
N GLN A 23 14.15 -14.55 18.83
CA GLN A 23 15.55 -14.26 18.45
C GLN A 23 15.70 -14.01 16.94
N GLN A 24 15.05 -14.83 16.10
CA GLN A 24 15.06 -14.64 14.65
C GLN A 24 14.39 -13.32 14.26
N LEU A 25 13.26 -12.98 14.87
CA LEU A 25 12.58 -11.70 14.65
C LEU A 25 13.44 -10.52 15.06
N ALA A 26 14.12 -10.58 16.20
CA ALA A 26 15.05 -9.54 16.65
C ALA A 26 16.23 -9.38 15.67
N GLN A 27 16.80 -10.48 15.20
CA GLN A 27 17.89 -10.45 14.22
C GLN A 27 17.44 -9.87 12.86
N ARG A 28 16.26 -10.26 12.38
CA ARG A 28 15.65 -9.68 11.18
C ARG A 28 15.44 -8.17 11.32
N ARG A 29 14.86 -7.73 12.44
CA ARG A 29 14.68 -6.31 12.74
C ARG A 29 16.01 -5.55 12.76
N LYS A 30 17.04 -6.09 13.40
CA LYS A 30 18.40 -5.50 13.42
C LYS A 30 18.95 -5.31 12.00
N THR A 31 18.81 -6.34 11.16
CA THR A 31 19.26 -6.29 9.76
C THR A 31 18.48 -5.24 8.95
N LEU A 32 17.15 -5.16 9.09
CA LEU A 32 16.32 -4.17 8.41
C LEU A 32 16.69 -2.74 8.83
N LEU A 33 16.92 -2.50 10.12
CA LEU A 33 17.34 -1.19 10.62
C LEU A 33 18.73 -0.78 10.08
N ALA A 34 19.66 -1.72 9.95
CA ALA A 34 20.96 -1.45 9.33
C ALA A 34 20.81 -1.12 7.83
N MET A 35 19.95 -1.83 7.11
CA MET A 35 19.65 -1.55 5.69
C MET A 35 18.97 -0.19 5.53
N GLN A 36 18.01 0.14 6.39
CA GLN A 36 17.31 1.43 6.42
C GLN A 36 18.32 2.59 6.58
N ARG A 37 19.23 2.49 7.56
CA ARG A 37 20.27 3.51 7.78
C ARG A 37 21.19 3.66 6.57
N THR A 38 21.66 2.54 6.00
CA THR A 38 22.50 2.55 4.79
C THR A 38 21.78 3.20 3.63
N ALA A 39 20.48 2.88 3.43
CA ALA A 39 19.69 3.45 2.35
C ALA A 39 19.47 4.95 2.54
N LYS A 40 19.14 5.37 3.75
CA LYS A 40 18.94 6.79 4.10
C LYS A 40 20.22 7.62 3.96
N ALA A 41 21.36 7.05 4.30
CA ALA A 41 22.66 7.74 4.27
C ALA A 41 23.30 7.79 2.87
N TYR A 42 22.67 7.20 1.84
CA TYR A 42 23.26 7.18 0.51
C TYR A 42 23.26 8.58 -0.12
N GLY A 43 24.44 9.17 -0.31
CA GLY A 43 24.62 10.51 -0.90
C GLY A 43 24.97 10.51 -2.40
N GLY A 44 25.14 9.33 -3.03
CA GLY A 44 25.48 9.22 -4.45
C GLY A 44 24.30 9.53 -5.37
N GLN A 45 24.59 10.02 -6.58
CA GLN A 45 23.55 10.33 -7.56
C GLN A 45 23.11 9.11 -8.39
N ARG A 46 24.06 8.23 -8.76
CA ARG A 46 23.83 7.15 -9.72
C ARG A 46 22.75 6.14 -9.29
N LEU A 47 22.64 5.81 -8.00
CA LEU A 47 21.69 4.83 -7.47
C LEU A 47 20.70 5.46 -6.49
N LYS A 48 20.48 6.76 -6.60
CA LYS A 48 19.65 7.52 -5.65
C LYS A 48 18.22 6.97 -5.56
N ALA A 49 17.59 6.71 -6.70
CA ALA A 49 16.23 6.17 -6.73
C ALA A 49 16.15 4.75 -6.16
N GLN A 50 17.14 3.90 -6.43
CA GLN A 50 17.20 2.53 -5.91
C GLN A 50 17.37 2.51 -4.38
N PHE A 51 18.21 3.39 -3.84
CA PHE A 51 18.38 3.51 -2.39
C PHE A 51 17.17 4.14 -1.72
N ALA A 52 16.52 5.12 -2.35
CA ALA A 52 15.26 5.67 -1.89
C ALA A 52 14.16 4.60 -1.83
N LEU A 53 14.01 3.78 -2.87
CA LEU A 53 13.09 2.65 -2.89
C LEU A 53 13.43 1.64 -1.78
N LEU A 54 14.72 1.30 -1.58
CA LEU A 54 15.13 0.39 -0.51
C LEU A 54 14.78 0.95 0.87
N TYR A 55 14.96 2.27 1.09
CA TYR A 55 14.56 2.94 2.32
C TYR A 55 13.06 2.78 2.58
N MET A 56 12.21 3.08 1.59
CA MET A 56 10.78 2.95 1.74
C MET A 56 10.31 1.50 1.94
N ARG A 57 10.94 0.53 1.27
CA ARG A 57 10.67 -0.90 1.45
C ARG A 57 11.02 -1.36 2.87
N THR A 58 12.15 -0.93 3.41
CA THR A 58 12.54 -1.27 4.79
C THR A 58 11.59 -0.65 5.82
N ASN A 59 11.16 0.59 5.62
CA ASN A 59 10.15 1.23 6.46
C ASN A 59 8.83 0.45 6.46
N LEU A 60 8.39 -0.03 5.29
CA LEU A 60 7.15 -0.82 5.18
C LEU A 60 7.21 -2.08 6.05
N VAL A 61 8.29 -2.87 5.93
CA VAL A 61 8.48 -4.09 6.73
C VAL A 61 8.62 -3.80 8.23
N LEU A 62 9.22 -2.66 8.57
CA LEU A 62 9.32 -2.16 9.95
C LEU A 62 8.00 -1.55 10.46
N LYS A 63 6.98 -1.41 9.60
CA LYS A 63 5.69 -0.74 9.87
C LYS A 63 5.85 0.75 10.22
N ASP A 64 6.92 1.37 9.75
CA ASP A 64 7.14 2.81 9.89
C ASP A 64 6.46 3.57 8.74
N TYR A 65 5.13 3.54 8.77
CA TYR A 65 4.30 4.14 7.73
C TYR A 65 4.42 5.67 7.66
N ARG A 66 4.62 6.30 8.82
CA ARG A 66 4.82 7.76 8.89
C ARG A 66 6.11 8.17 8.17
N ALA A 67 7.20 7.45 8.38
CA ALA A 67 8.45 7.72 7.68
C ALA A 67 8.31 7.59 6.15
N ASN A 68 7.50 6.65 5.66
CA ASN A 68 7.21 6.53 4.22
C ASN A 68 6.36 7.70 3.71
N GLN A 69 5.37 8.13 4.45
CA GLN A 69 4.54 9.28 4.09
C GLN A 69 5.40 10.55 3.99
N ASP A 70 6.19 10.83 5.01
CA ASP A 70 7.03 12.02 5.07
C ASP A 70 8.11 12.00 3.98
N PHE A 71 8.74 10.85 3.76
CA PHE A 71 9.77 10.71 2.73
C PHE A 71 9.20 10.89 1.32
N TRP A 72 8.01 10.39 1.04
CA TRP A 72 7.34 10.63 -0.24
C TRP A 72 7.08 12.12 -0.43
N VAL A 73 6.41 12.77 0.50
CA VAL A 73 6.02 14.17 0.40
C VAL A 73 7.23 15.11 0.28
N LEU A 74 8.27 14.87 1.07
CA LEU A 74 9.43 15.75 1.14
C LEU A 74 10.47 15.49 0.06
N THR A 75 10.57 14.25 -0.45
CA THR A 75 11.71 13.81 -1.26
C THR A 75 11.32 13.04 -2.51
N ALA A 76 10.67 11.88 -2.37
CA ALA A 76 10.52 10.92 -3.46
C ALA A 76 9.57 11.41 -4.58
N SER A 77 8.55 12.19 -4.25
CA SER A 77 7.64 12.80 -5.23
C SER A 77 8.36 13.71 -6.24
N LYS A 78 9.50 14.25 -5.86
CA LYS A 78 10.32 15.17 -6.69
C LYS A 78 11.30 14.43 -7.60
N PHE A 79 11.36 13.10 -7.55
CA PHE A 79 12.22 12.33 -8.43
C PHE A 79 11.69 12.37 -9.88
N PRO A 80 12.58 12.23 -10.88
CA PRO A 80 12.16 12.06 -12.26
C PRO A 80 11.22 10.85 -12.42
N GLU A 81 10.31 10.92 -13.39
CA GLU A 81 9.42 9.82 -13.74
C GLU A 81 10.23 8.56 -14.08
N SER A 82 9.90 7.46 -13.43
CA SER A 82 10.60 6.19 -13.60
C SER A 82 9.86 5.07 -12.86
N VAL A 83 10.12 3.84 -13.24
CA VAL A 83 9.60 2.64 -12.54
C VAL A 83 9.90 2.67 -11.03
N PHE A 84 11.05 3.23 -10.62
CA PHE A 84 11.37 3.38 -9.21
C PHE A 84 10.46 4.37 -8.49
N LYS A 85 10.09 5.48 -9.16
CA LYS A 85 9.14 6.44 -8.60
C LYS A 85 7.75 5.84 -8.47
N ASP A 86 7.29 5.09 -9.48
CA ASP A 86 5.99 4.41 -9.44
C ASP A 86 5.93 3.39 -8.30
N MET A 87 7.00 2.58 -8.12
CA MET A 87 7.11 1.68 -7.00
C MET A 87 7.09 2.40 -5.64
N MET A 88 7.76 3.55 -5.51
CA MET A 88 7.73 4.35 -4.29
C MET A 88 6.36 4.97 -4.06
N HIS A 89 5.62 5.32 -5.12
CA HIS A 89 4.26 5.83 -5.03
C HIS A 89 3.30 4.74 -4.51
N SER A 90 3.43 3.50 -4.96
CA SER A 90 2.67 2.37 -4.41
C SER A 90 2.99 2.11 -2.92
N LEU A 91 4.26 2.23 -2.52
CA LEU A 91 4.65 2.12 -1.10
C LEU A 91 4.10 3.28 -0.26
N TYR A 92 4.01 4.48 -0.83
CA TYR A 92 3.34 5.61 -0.19
C TYR A 92 1.84 5.35 -0.05
N ALA A 93 1.17 4.84 -1.09
CA ALA A 93 -0.25 4.48 -1.02
C ALA A 93 -0.52 3.46 0.10
N ASN A 94 0.32 2.42 0.20
CA ASN A 94 0.24 1.46 1.30
C ASN A 94 0.45 2.11 2.68
N ALA A 95 1.39 3.04 2.79
CA ALA A 95 1.66 3.74 4.05
C ALA A 95 0.44 4.58 4.50
N ILE A 96 -0.14 5.40 3.61
CA ILE A 96 -1.30 6.24 3.94
C ILE A 96 -2.57 5.40 4.17
N LEU A 97 -2.70 4.24 3.51
CA LEU A 97 -3.75 3.26 3.80
C LEU A 97 -3.68 2.80 5.26
N ASN A 98 -2.50 2.40 5.72
CA ASN A 98 -2.29 1.97 7.10
C ASN A 98 -2.40 3.12 8.13
N LEU A 99 -2.27 4.36 7.68
CA LEU A 99 -2.51 5.57 8.48
C LEU A 99 -3.98 6.04 8.44
N GLY A 100 -4.89 5.24 7.88
CA GLY A 100 -6.33 5.51 7.85
C GLY A 100 -6.80 6.41 6.71
N GLN A 101 -5.94 6.78 5.76
CA GLN A 101 -6.28 7.60 4.59
C GLN A 101 -6.65 6.71 3.39
N TRP A 102 -7.53 5.74 3.62
CA TRP A 102 -7.81 4.67 2.66
C TRP A 102 -8.32 5.17 1.30
N ARG A 103 -9.20 6.20 1.24
CA ARG A 103 -9.69 6.75 -0.02
C ARG A 103 -8.55 7.25 -0.91
N LYS A 104 -7.65 8.08 -0.34
CA LYS A 104 -6.49 8.61 -1.07
C LYS A 104 -5.58 7.48 -1.58
N ALA A 105 -5.41 6.43 -0.79
CA ALA A 105 -4.64 5.26 -1.21
C ALA A 105 -5.32 4.54 -2.38
N CYS A 106 -6.63 4.35 -2.34
CA CYS A 106 -7.40 3.76 -3.43
C CYS A 106 -7.33 4.60 -4.71
N ASP A 107 -7.42 5.93 -4.60
CA ASP A 107 -7.27 6.82 -5.76
C ASP A 107 -5.90 6.64 -6.45
N ILE A 108 -4.84 6.45 -5.66
CA ILE A 108 -3.50 6.18 -6.19
C ILE A 108 -3.45 4.82 -6.89
N TYR A 109 -4.00 3.77 -6.27
CA TYR A 109 -4.02 2.43 -6.88
C TYR A 109 -4.79 2.40 -8.20
N ILE A 110 -5.95 3.08 -8.27
CA ILE A 110 -6.73 3.23 -9.52
C ILE A 110 -5.87 3.92 -10.60
N ASN A 111 -5.25 5.04 -10.27
CA ASN A 111 -4.45 5.81 -11.22
C ASN A 111 -3.20 5.05 -11.70
N GLN A 112 -2.71 4.10 -10.91
CA GLN A 112 -1.59 3.22 -11.27
C GLN A 112 -2.04 1.92 -11.97
N GLY A 113 -3.35 1.61 -11.99
CA GLY A 113 -3.86 0.33 -12.46
C GLY A 113 -3.50 -0.85 -11.55
N ASP A 114 -3.19 -0.59 -10.29
CA ASP A 114 -2.87 -1.62 -9.28
C ASP A 114 -4.17 -2.17 -8.68
N TRP A 115 -4.85 -3.00 -9.47
CA TRP A 115 -6.16 -3.55 -9.14
C TRP A 115 -6.13 -4.49 -7.94
N GLU A 116 -5.05 -5.25 -7.76
CA GLU A 116 -4.89 -6.18 -6.64
C GLU A 116 -4.83 -5.42 -5.30
N SER A 117 -4.00 -4.39 -5.21
CA SER A 117 -3.92 -3.53 -4.02
C SER A 117 -5.23 -2.78 -3.77
N LEU A 118 -5.90 -2.33 -4.84
CA LEU A 118 -7.20 -1.66 -4.75
C LEU A 118 -8.26 -2.58 -4.17
N GLU A 119 -8.38 -3.79 -4.70
CA GLU A 119 -9.36 -4.78 -4.22
C GLU A 119 -9.16 -5.09 -2.75
N TRP A 120 -7.92 -5.30 -2.35
CA TRP A 120 -7.60 -5.55 -0.95
C TRP A 120 -7.93 -4.34 -0.06
N ALA A 121 -7.59 -3.12 -0.49
CA ALA A 121 -7.86 -1.89 0.25
C ALA A 121 -9.36 -1.63 0.42
N MET A 122 -10.16 -1.96 -0.60
CA MET A 122 -11.60 -1.70 -0.61
C MET A 122 -12.46 -2.81 0.02
N ARG A 123 -11.89 -3.95 0.40
CA ARG A 123 -12.67 -5.12 0.85
C ARG A 123 -13.74 -4.83 1.89
N ASN A 124 -13.50 -3.88 2.80
CA ASN A 124 -14.44 -3.50 3.86
C ASN A 124 -15.38 -2.34 3.47
N TYR A 125 -15.25 -1.79 2.27
CA TYR A 125 -15.96 -0.59 1.82
C TYR A 125 -16.80 -0.82 0.56
N ARG A 126 -16.87 -2.06 0.06
CA ARG A 126 -17.69 -2.47 -1.10
C ARG A 126 -19.16 -2.62 -0.71
N ASN A 127 -19.72 -1.57 -0.15
CA ASN A 127 -21.10 -1.54 0.32
C ASN A 127 -21.65 -0.11 0.25
N PRO A 128 -22.99 0.09 0.37
CA PRO A 128 -23.59 1.41 0.29
C PRO A 128 -23.07 2.41 1.31
N ALA A 129 -22.67 1.94 2.50
CA ALA A 129 -22.10 2.82 3.53
C ALA A 129 -20.72 3.35 3.10
N GLY A 130 -19.89 2.51 2.48
CA GLY A 130 -18.61 2.91 1.89
C GLY A 130 -18.80 3.91 0.76
N ILE A 131 -19.75 3.66 -0.16
CA ILE A 131 -20.10 4.58 -1.25
C ILE A 131 -20.53 5.95 -0.69
N LYS A 132 -21.46 5.96 0.26
CA LYS A 132 -21.93 7.20 0.93
C LYS A 132 -20.78 7.94 1.62
N ARG A 133 -19.85 7.22 2.23
CA ARG A 133 -18.69 7.82 2.87
C ARG A 133 -17.78 8.52 1.88
N ILE A 134 -17.41 7.85 0.77
CA ILE A 134 -16.57 8.46 -0.27
C ILE A 134 -17.27 9.66 -0.89
N TYR A 135 -18.54 9.53 -1.22
CA TYR A 135 -19.30 10.64 -1.79
C TYR A 135 -19.27 11.89 -0.91
N LYS A 136 -19.35 11.72 0.42
CA LYS A 136 -19.24 12.84 1.37
C LYS A 136 -17.83 13.43 1.45
N GLU A 137 -16.79 12.59 1.32
CA GLU A 137 -15.40 13.04 1.40
C GLU A 137 -14.95 13.72 0.09
N ASP A 138 -15.29 13.14 -1.05
CA ASP A 138 -14.93 13.65 -2.38
C ASP A 138 -15.82 13.01 -3.46
N PRO A 139 -16.84 13.71 -3.93
CA PRO A 139 -17.74 13.20 -4.96
C PRO A 139 -17.06 12.99 -6.33
N ASN A 140 -15.87 13.57 -6.55
CA ASN A 140 -15.10 13.42 -7.79
C ASN A 140 -14.00 12.35 -7.67
N SER A 141 -13.93 11.62 -6.57
CA SER A 141 -12.93 10.57 -6.39
C SER A 141 -13.10 9.46 -7.43
N PRO A 142 -12.02 9.02 -8.14
CA PRO A 142 -12.09 7.88 -9.03
C PRO A 142 -12.48 6.60 -8.29
N THR A 143 -12.20 6.50 -6.99
CA THR A 143 -12.65 5.39 -6.13
C THR A 143 -14.18 5.33 -6.05
N LEU A 144 -14.88 6.48 -6.05
CA LEU A 144 -16.34 6.50 -6.06
C LEU A 144 -16.89 5.92 -7.37
N ALA A 145 -16.37 6.37 -8.51
CA ALA A 145 -16.76 5.86 -9.81
C ALA A 145 -16.57 4.35 -9.91
N TYR A 146 -15.42 3.85 -9.47
CA TYR A 146 -15.12 2.41 -9.44
C TYR A 146 -16.11 1.63 -8.56
N LEU A 147 -16.38 2.10 -7.33
CA LEU A 147 -17.31 1.43 -6.42
C LEU A 147 -18.75 1.43 -6.94
N LEU A 148 -19.20 2.52 -7.55
CA LEU A 148 -20.52 2.59 -8.18
C LEU A 148 -20.64 1.59 -9.33
N GLN A 149 -19.63 1.54 -10.20
CA GLN A 149 -19.59 0.57 -11.30
C GLN A 149 -19.55 -0.87 -10.78
N TYR A 150 -18.74 -1.15 -9.77
CA TYR A 150 -18.67 -2.45 -9.13
C TYR A 150 -20.04 -2.86 -8.56
N TYR A 151 -20.71 -1.94 -7.87
CA TYR A 151 -22.03 -2.16 -7.29
C TYR A 151 -23.12 -2.39 -8.34
N VAL A 152 -23.19 -1.56 -9.39
CA VAL A 152 -24.17 -1.65 -10.48
C VAL A 152 -23.97 -2.92 -11.31
N ASN A 153 -22.73 -3.32 -11.57
CA ASN A 153 -22.43 -4.54 -12.32
C ASN A 153 -22.67 -5.83 -11.52
N GLY A 154 -23.28 -5.71 -10.33
CA GLY A 154 -23.58 -6.85 -9.48
C GLY A 154 -22.32 -7.52 -8.98
N GLY A 155 -21.38 -6.77 -8.47
CA GLY A 155 -20.09 -7.23 -7.90
C GLY A 155 -20.13 -8.41 -6.91
N TYR A 156 -21.13 -9.22 -7.11
CA TYR A 156 -21.58 -10.41 -6.39
C TYR A 156 -20.74 -11.65 -6.71
N GLY A 157 -19.55 -11.49 -7.26
CA GLY A 157 -18.81 -12.66 -7.74
C GLY A 157 -18.44 -13.68 -6.65
N TRP A 158 -18.38 -13.28 -5.37
CA TRP A 158 -17.91 -14.20 -4.31
C TRP A 158 -18.58 -14.06 -2.95
N ASP A 159 -19.38 -13.00 -2.70
CA ASP A 159 -20.08 -12.79 -1.42
C ASP A 159 -21.61 -12.79 -1.56
N CYS A 160 -22.16 -13.78 -2.25
CA CYS A 160 -23.62 -13.99 -2.36
C CYS A 160 -24.32 -14.23 -1.01
N ASN A 161 -23.59 -14.35 0.08
CA ASN A 161 -24.12 -14.63 1.42
C ASN A 161 -24.12 -13.42 2.36
N TYR A 162 -23.81 -12.21 1.86
CA TYR A 162 -23.92 -11.03 2.71
C TYR A 162 -25.36 -10.53 2.75
N GLU A 163 -26.02 -10.71 3.89
CA GLU A 163 -27.41 -10.25 4.18
C GLU A 163 -27.60 -8.71 4.12
N GLY A 164 -26.73 -8.00 3.43
CA GLY A 164 -26.74 -6.57 3.26
C GLY A 164 -27.04 -6.08 1.85
N SER A 165 -27.49 -6.94 0.95
CA SER A 165 -28.00 -6.47 -0.34
C SER A 165 -29.21 -5.57 -0.10
N LEU A 166 -29.07 -4.27 -0.41
CA LEU A 166 -30.23 -3.37 -0.43
C LEU A 166 -31.27 -3.99 -1.37
N LYS A 167 -32.47 -4.21 -0.86
CA LYS A 167 -33.61 -4.50 -1.71
C LYS A 167 -33.80 -3.29 -2.63
N ALA A 168 -34.24 -3.50 -3.87
CA ALA A 168 -34.40 -2.46 -4.88
C ALA A 168 -35.28 -1.27 -4.43
N ASP A 169 -36.08 -1.48 -3.39
CA ASP A 169 -36.98 -0.50 -2.76
C ASP A 169 -36.29 0.40 -1.69
N GLN A 170 -34.96 0.24 -1.47
CA GLN A 170 -34.18 1.04 -0.50
C GLN A 170 -33.17 2.01 -1.17
N VAL A 171 -33.27 2.19 -2.50
CA VAL A 171 -32.43 3.14 -3.25
C VAL A 171 -33.16 4.47 -3.44
#